data_f56d42c85709629d580f8730f86274dc
#
_entry.id   f56d42c85709629d580f8730f86274dc
#
_cell.length_a   1.000
_cell.length_b   1.000
_cell.length_c   1.000
_cell.angle_alpha   90.00
_cell.angle_beta   90.00
_cell.angle_gamma   90.00
#
_symmetry.space_group_name_H-M   'P 1'
#
loop_
_entity.id
_entity.type
_entity.pdbx_description
1 polymer ?
#
loop_
_entity_poly.entity_id
_entity_poly.type
_entity_poly.pdbx_seq_one_letter_code
_entity_poly.pdbx_strand_id
1 'polypeptide(L)'
;MSQPTSAPNTATSAPPLDAQVARLLGESKMIIVCGPGGVGTTTSAAALGVAAARHFDKRVLVLTVDPAKRLATALGLAALGNVELPVQVASARGSLTMAMIDTKSSWDDMIRRHAPDDAIRDRVLANDLYKTLTSRFVHSHDYVVTERLFDARESGKFDLVIVDTPPSRSAVSVLDAPRRMQQFFGSRLLKLLTAPTQSRLLSLASRPFFIVADRILGAAFLSDIAEFFTLFRTMEAPIVARARRVGSLLSDSATSYVVVTSAEPVALNEAGY
;
A
#
# COMPACT_ATOMS: atom_id res chain seq x y z
N MET A 1 -51.05 -23.62 30.58
CA MET A 1 -50.28 -23.46 29.36
C MET A 1 -50.14 -21.97 29.10
N SER A 2 -49.05 -21.38 29.57
CA SER A 2 -48.78 -19.92 29.44
C SER A 2 -47.80 -19.76 28.30
N GLN A 3 -48.17 -18.97 27.28
CA GLN A 3 -47.32 -18.63 26.14
C GLN A 3 -46.23 -17.65 26.59
N PRO A 4 -44.96 -17.77 26.12
CA PRO A 4 -43.97 -16.76 26.37
C PRO A 4 -44.22 -15.55 25.45
N THR A 5 -44.39 -14.38 26.10
CA THR A 5 -44.48 -13.10 25.45
C THR A 5 -43.12 -12.75 24.81
N SER A 6 -43.07 -12.68 23.49
CA SER A 6 -41.89 -12.21 22.75
C SER A 6 -41.69 -10.73 23.04
N ALA A 7 -40.55 -10.39 23.65
CA ALA A 7 -40.12 -9.02 23.82
C ALA A 7 -39.89 -8.33 22.45
N PRO A 8 -40.30 -7.08 22.24
CA PRO A 8 -40.06 -6.37 20.99
C PRO A 8 -38.55 -6.15 20.82
N ASN A 9 -38.05 -6.64 19.70
CA ASN A 9 -36.67 -6.39 19.25
C ASN A 9 -36.58 -4.89 18.87
N THR A 10 -36.25 -4.04 19.85
CA THR A 10 -35.97 -2.61 19.59
C THR A 10 -34.65 -2.57 18.82
N ALA A 11 -34.75 -2.44 17.50
CA ALA A 11 -33.62 -2.09 16.65
C ALA A 11 -33.06 -0.76 17.17
N THR A 12 -32.03 -0.83 18.00
CA THR A 12 -31.35 0.35 18.54
C THR A 12 -30.75 1.09 17.36
N SER A 13 -31.31 2.24 17.02
CA SER A 13 -30.75 3.12 15.99
C SER A 13 -29.30 3.47 16.40
N ALA A 14 -28.40 3.44 15.43
CA ALA A 14 -27.02 3.81 15.71
C ALA A 14 -26.96 5.24 16.29
N PRO A 15 -26.09 5.51 17.28
CA PRO A 15 -25.93 6.88 17.79
C PRO A 15 -25.53 7.82 16.66
N PRO A 16 -25.95 9.10 16.72
CA PRO A 16 -25.59 10.07 15.70
C PRO A 16 -24.07 10.24 15.63
N LEU A 17 -23.54 10.39 14.41
CA LEU A 17 -22.13 10.71 14.21
C LEU A 17 -21.86 12.16 14.57
N ASP A 18 -20.65 12.43 15.05
CA ASP A 18 -20.12 13.79 15.11
C ASP A 18 -20.13 14.44 13.72
N ALA A 19 -20.44 15.74 13.65
CA ALA A 19 -20.61 16.45 12.38
C ALA A 19 -19.34 16.45 11.52
N GLN A 20 -18.15 16.52 12.13
CA GLN A 20 -16.87 16.49 11.41
C GLN A 20 -16.61 15.10 10.84
N VAL A 21 -16.87 14.04 11.64
CA VAL A 21 -16.75 12.66 11.19
C VAL A 21 -17.75 12.35 10.09
N ALA A 22 -19.00 12.84 10.22
CA ALA A 22 -20.02 12.68 9.19
C ALA A 22 -19.60 13.32 7.86
N ARG A 23 -19.06 14.54 7.91
CA ARG A 23 -18.52 15.24 6.76
C ARG A 23 -17.34 14.48 6.13
N LEU A 24 -16.36 14.07 6.93
CA LEU A 24 -15.21 13.28 6.50
C LEU A 24 -15.66 12.02 5.73
N LEU A 25 -16.56 11.23 6.31
CA LEU A 25 -17.04 9.98 5.72
C LEU A 25 -17.97 10.22 4.50
N GLY A 26 -18.68 11.33 4.48
CA GLY A 26 -19.59 11.69 3.38
C GLY A 26 -18.87 12.18 2.14
N GLU A 27 -17.88 13.06 2.29
CA GLU A 27 -17.21 13.78 1.20
C GLU A 27 -15.96 13.03 0.67
N SER A 28 -15.23 12.29 1.54
CA SER A 28 -14.03 11.61 1.11
C SER A 28 -14.30 10.40 0.23
N LYS A 29 -13.39 10.16 -0.69
CA LYS A 29 -13.29 8.93 -1.51
C LYS A 29 -12.12 8.05 -1.06
N MET A 30 -11.15 8.65 -0.39
CA MET A 30 -10.03 7.96 0.26
C MET A 30 -9.74 8.62 1.61
N ILE A 31 -9.49 7.82 2.63
CA ILE A 31 -9.06 8.28 3.95
C ILE A 31 -7.80 7.51 4.32
N ILE A 32 -6.72 8.23 4.57
CA ILE A 32 -5.45 7.64 5.03
C ILE A 32 -5.35 7.89 6.53
N VAL A 33 -5.36 6.80 7.30
CA VAL A 33 -5.24 6.85 8.76
C VAL A 33 -3.79 6.59 9.13
N CYS A 34 -3.16 7.53 9.80
CA CYS A 34 -1.75 7.46 10.20
C CYS A 34 -1.55 7.94 11.64
N GLY A 35 -0.43 7.59 12.22
CA GLY A 35 -0.07 8.00 13.57
C GLY A 35 1.08 7.21 14.16
N PRO A 36 1.55 7.56 15.36
CA PRO A 36 2.56 6.80 16.08
C PRO A 36 2.15 5.35 16.35
N GLY A 37 3.12 4.48 16.57
CA GLY A 37 2.83 3.09 16.93
C GLY A 37 2.08 2.98 18.25
N GLY A 38 1.04 2.14 18.30
CA GLY A 38 0.31 1.82 19.52
C GLY A 38 -0.80 2.78 19.94
N VAL A 39 -1.03 3.88 19.22
CA VAL A 39 -2.07 4.87 19.54
C VAL A 39 -3.47 4.50 19.05
N GLY A 40 -3.65 3.37 18.35
CA GLY A 40 -4.95 2.89 17.90
C GLY A 40 -5.31 3.24 16.45
N THR A 41 -4.35 3.50 15.57
CA THR A 41 -4.56 3.76 14.13
C THR A 41 -5.44 2.69 13.47
N THR A 42 -5.09 1.42 13.67
CA THR A 42 -5.85 0.27 13.13
C THR A 42 -7.29 0.23 13.65
N THR A 43 -7.48 0.46 14.95
CA THR A 43 -8.81 0.50 15.57
C THR A 43 -9.63 1.67 15.01
N SER A 44 -9.00 2.83 14.83
CA SER A 44 -9.64 4.02 14.24
C SER A 44 -10.03 3.78 12.79
N ALA A 45 -9.16 3.16 11.99
CA ALA A 45 -9.47 2.82 10.59
C ALA A 45 -10.66 1.84 10.50
N ALA A 46 -10.66 0.81 11.36
CA ALA A 46 -11.78 -0.13 11.45
C ALA A 46 -13.09 0.56 11.87
N ALA A 47 -13.04 1.40 12.89
CA ALA A 47 -14.20 2.15 13.39
C ALA A 47 -14.78 3.10 12.33
N LEU A 48 -13.92 3.82 11.59
CA LEU A 48 -14.35 4.66 10.46
C LEU A 48 -15.01 3.83 9.36
N GLY A 49 -14.46 2.65 9.05
CA GLY A 49 -15.05 1.72 8.09
C GLY A 49 -16.44 1.23 8.49
N VAL A 50 -16.60 0.81 9.74
CA VAL A 50 -17.89 0.40 10.31
C VAL A 50 -18.88 1.57 10.32
N ALA A 51 -18.44 2.75 10.74
CA ALA A 51 -19.27 3.95 10.77
C ALA A 51 -19.74 4.35 9.36
N ALA A 52 -18.85 4.32 8.38
CA ALA A 52 -19.18 4.62 6.99
C ALA A 52 -20.22 3.64 6.43
N ALA A 53 -20.01 2.34 6.60
CA ALA A 53 -20.95 1.30 6.13
C ALA A 53 -22.30 1.40 6.85
N ARG A 54 -22.32 1.82 8.11
CA ARG A 54 -23.53 1.87 8.92
C ARG A 54 -24.40 3.11 8.64
N HIS A 55 -23.76 4.26 8.44
CA HIS A 55 -24.48 5.54 8.34
C HIS A 55 -24.67 6.03 6.91
N PHE A 56 -23.87 5.51 5.96
CA PHE A 56 -23.92 5.91 4.55
C PHE A 56 -24.21 4.70 3.65
N ASP A 57 -24.87 4.93 2.53
CA ASP A 57 -25.04 3.94 1.45
C ASP A 57 -23.76 3.90 0.59
N LYS A 58 -22.65 3.46 1.21
CA LYS A 58 -21.34 3.37 0.56
C LYS A 58 -20.80 1.95 0.61
N ARG A 59 -20.15 1.54 -0.48
CA ARG A 59 -19.30 0.35 -0.52
C ARG A 59 -17.93 0.75 0.00
N VAL A 60 -17.60 0.30 1.19
CA VAL A 60 -16.39 0.71 1.92
C VAL A 60 -15.35 -0.41 1.87
N LEU A 61 -14.11 -0.06 1.53
CA LEU A 61 -12.96 -0.94 1.68
C LEU A 61 -12.04 -0.41 2.77
N VAL A 62 -11.66 -1.25 3.72
CA VAL A 62 -10.58 -0.97 4.67
C VAL A 62 -9.38 -1.82 4.29
N LEU A 63 -8.27 -1.16 3.94
CA LEU A 63 -6.99 -1.78 3.60
C LEU A 63 -6.00 -1.59 4.75
N THR A 64 -5.38 -2.67 5.22
CA THR A 64 -4.25 -2.57 6.15
C THR A 64 -2.94 -2.95 5.49
N VAL A 65 -1.91 -2.20 5.84
CA VAL A 65 -0.51 -2.49 5.44
C VAL A 65 0.22 -3.26 6.55
N ASP A 66 -0.33 -3.29 7.77
CA ASP A 66 0.29 -3.97 8.92
C ASP A 66 0.13 -5.50 8.80
N PRO A 67 1.24 -6.27 8.67
CA PRO A 67 1.21 -7.73 8.63
C PRO A 67 0.79 -8.36 9.96
N ALA A 68 0.71 -7.59 11.05
CA ALA A 68 0.47 -8.09 12.41
C ALA A 68 -0.99 -8.55 12.67
N LYS A 69 -1.82 -8.66 11.64
CA LYS A 69 -3.23 -9.15 11.73
C LYS A 69 -4.11 -8.35 12.71
N ARG A 70 -3.68 -7.17 13.15
CA ARG A 70 -4.41 -6.36 14.14
C ARG A 70 -5.78 -5.95 13.65
N LEU A 71 -5.88 -5.66 12.36
CA LEU A 71 -7.17 -5.32 11.74
C LEU A 71 -8.12 -6.53 11.73
N ALA A 72 -7.63 -7.72 11.39
CA ALA A 72 -8.42 -8.95 11.46
C ALA A 72 -8.96 -9.18 12.87
N THR A 73 -8.07 -9.06 13.88
CA THR A 73 -8.44 -9.20 15.29
C THR A 73 -9.45 -8.15 15.74
N ALA A 74 -9.28 -6.88 15.33
CA ALA A 74 -10.19 -5.78 15.67
C ALA A 74 -11.62 -6.01 15.17
N LEU A 75 -11.77 -6.81 14.11
CA LEU A 75 -13.06 -7.11 13.47
C LEU A 75 -13.49 -8.59 13.59
N GLY A 76 -12.78 -9.37 14.41
CA GLY A 76 -13.15 -10.75 14.69
C GLY A 76 -12.93 -11.72 13.52
N LEU A 77 -12.02 -11.41 12.60
CA LEU A 77 -11.72 -12.25 11.44
C LEU A 77 -10.52 -13.17 11.71
N ALA A 78 -10.59 -14.40 11.20
CA ALA A 78 -9.57 -15.42 11.46
C ALA A 78 -8.24 -15.18 10.72
N ALA A 79 -8.28 -14.65 9.49
CA ALA A 79 -7.11 -14.34 8.68
C ALA A 79 -7.43 -13.31 7.60
N LEU A 80 -6.44 -12.49 7.24
CA LEU A 80 -6.48 -11.58 6.10
C LEU A 80 -5.27 -11.87 5.18
N GLY A 81 -5.48 -11.73 3.89
CA GLY A 81 -4.46 -11.72 2.85
C GLY A 81 -4.85 -10.70 1.79
N ASN A 82 -4.28 -10.75 0.58
CA ASN A 82 -4.71 -9.92 -0.56
C ASN A 82 -6.18 -10.17 -0.98
N VAL A 83 -6.87 -11.07 -0.30
CA VAL A 83 -8.27 -11.40 -0.57
C VAL A 83 -9.17 -10.35 0.10
N GLU A 84 -10.11 -9.83 -0.68
CA GLU A 84 -11.18 -8.94 -0.21
C GLU A 84 -12.20 -9.77 0.57
N LEU A 85 -12.32 -9.53 1.88
CA LEU A 85 -13.25 -10.25 2.76
C LEU A 85 -14.41 -9.34 3.16
N PRO A 86 -15.67 -9.71 2.88
CA PRO A 86 -16.83 -8.97 3.34
C PRO A 86 -16.96 -9.09 4.86
N VAL A 87 -17.29 -7.97 5.51
CA VAL A 87 -17.51 -7.88 6.96
C VAL A 87 -18.98 -7.58 7.22
N GLN A 88 -19.62 -8.40 8.05
CA GLN A 88 -20.98 -8.17 8.46
C GLN A 88 -21.05 -7.02 9.47
N VAL A 89 -21.75 -5.96 9.11
CA VAL A 89 -22.00 -4.81 9.97
C VAL A 89 -23.49 -4.76 10.30
N ALA A 90 -23.82 -4.84 11.59
CA ALA A 90 -25.21 -4.78 12.03
C ALA A 90 -25.85 -3.44 11.63
N SER A 91 -27.05 -3.51 11.06
CA SER A 91 -27.82 -2.33 10.60
C SER A 91 -27.06 -1.48 9.58
N ALA A 92 -26.21 -2.10 8.76
CA ALA A 92 -25.49 -1.39 7.69
C ALA A 92 -26.46 -0.89 6.62
N ARG A 93 -26.25 0.34 6.14
CA ARG A 93 -26.93 0.91 4.95
C ARG A 93 -26.13 0.59 3.69
N GLY A 94 -24.79 0.56 3.80
CA GLY A 94 -23.87 0.19 2.75
C GLY A 94 -23.21 -1.17 3.03
N SER A 95 -21.98 -1.36 2.56
CA SER A 95 -21.23 -2.59 2.77
C SER A 95 -19.78 -2.29 3.23
N LEU A 96 -19.20 -3.21 4.00
CA LEU A 96 -17.82 -3.16 4.44
C LEU A 96 -17.06 -4.38 3.91
N THR A 97 -15.96 -4.10 3.27
CA THR A 97 -14.98 -5.09 2.81
C THR A 97 -13.62 -4.78 3.44
N MET A 98 -12.85 -5.80 3.71
CA MET A 98 -11.51 -5.65 4.24
C MET A 98 -10.51 -6.44 3.45
N ALA A 99 -9.29 -5.91 3.34
CA ALA A 99 -8.16 -6.63 2.79
C ALA A 99 -6.86 -6.22 3.48
N MET A 100 -5.90 -7.14 3.51
CA MET A 100 -4.53 -6.88 3.90
C MET A 100 -3.68 -6.82 2.64
N ILE A 101 -2.70 -5.91 2.60
CA ILE A 101 -1.75 -5.84 1.49
C ILE A 101 -0.64 -6.86 1.73
N ASP A 102 -0.60 -7.90 0.91
CA ASP A 102 0.57 -8.76 0.79
C ASP A 102 1.55 -8.14 -0.20
N THR A 103 2.68 -7.69 0.33
CA THR A 103 3.66 -6.92 -0.45
C THR A 103 4.32 -7.74 -1.55
N LYS A 104 4.62 -9.03 -1.30
CA LYS A 104 5.22 -9.87 -2.34
C LYS A 104 4.26 -10.10 -3.51
N SER A 105 3.03 -10.51 -3.23
CA SER A 105 2.01 -10.68 -4.28
C SER A 105 1.75 -9.38 -5.03
N SER A 106 1.77 -8.24 -4.34
CA SER A 106 1.57 -6.92 -4.96
C SER A 106 2.72 -6.55 -5.90
N TRP A 107 3.97 -6.91 -5.57
CA TRP A 107 5.11 -6.78 -6.46
C TRP A 107 4.96 -7.68 -7.69
N ASP A 108 4.59 -8.95 -7.48
CA ASP A 108 4.37 -9.89 -8.59
C ASP A 108 3.26 -9.40 -9.53
N ASP A 109 2.18 -8.85 -8.98
CA ASP A 109 1.08 -8.28 -9.76
C ASP A 109 1.51 -7.02 -10.54
N MET A 110 2.36 -6.18 -9.95
CA MET A 110 2.94 -5.03 -10.64
C MET A 110 3.81 -5.47 -11.82
N ILE A 111 4.66 -6.48 -11.64
CA ILE A 111 5.47 -7.05 -12.72
C ILE A 111 4.58 -7.63 -13.83
N ARG A 112 3.57 -8.43 -13.47
CA ARG A 112 2.62 -9.01 -14.44
C ARG A 112 1.88 -7.95 -15.25
N ARG A 113 1.57 -6.81 -14.64
CA ARG A 113 0.84 -5.71 -15.29
C ARG A 113 1.70 -4.90 -16.24
N HIS A 114 2.95 -4.68 -15.89
CA HIS A 114 3.81 -3.71 -16.58
C HIS A 114 4.86 -4.37 -17.49
N ALA A 115 5.08 -5.68 -17.38
CA ALA A 115 5.98 -6.40 -18.28
C ALA A 115 5.47 -6.29 -19.73
N PRO A 116 6.33 -5.97 -20.68
CA PRO A 116 5.95 -5.83 -22.10
C PRO A 116 5.52 -7.15 -22.73
N ASP A 117 6.01 -8.28 -22.22
CA ASP A 117 5.66 -9.62 -22.67
C ASP A 117 5.85 -10.66 -21.56
N ASP A 118 5.37 -11.88 -21.81
CA ASP A 118 5.45 -13.00 -20.88
C ASP A 118 6.88 -13.45 -20.61
N ALA A 119 7.77 -13.37 -21.57
CA ALA A 119 9.16 -13.80 -21.43
C ALA A 119 9.92 -12.88 -20.45
N ILE A 120 9.73 -11.57 -20.57
CA ILE A 120 10.32 -10.59 -19.63
C ILE A 120 9.70 -10.76 -18.25
N ARG A 121 8.37 -10.91 -18.16
CA ARG A 121 7.67 -11.17 -16.89
C ARG A 121 8.29 -12.36 -16.15
N ASP A 122 8.39 -13.50 -16.82
CA ASP A 122 8.83 -14.76 -16.21
C ASP A 122 10.31 -14.68 -15.79
N ARG A 123 11.15 -14.04 -16.59
CA ARG A 123 12.55 -13.79 -16.23
C ARG A 123 12.69 -12.90 -14.99
N VAL A 124 11.91 -11.82 -14.87
CA VAL A 124 11.94 -10.97 -13.69
C VAL A 124 11.47 -11.73 -12.46
N LEU A 125 10.36 -12.46 -12.55
CA LEU A 125 9.82 -13.23 -11.42
C LEU A 125 10.74 -14.37 -10.98
N ALA A 126 11.52 -14.93 -11.90
CA ALA A 126 12.50 -15.99 -11.62
C ALA A 126 13.81 -15.47 -11.05
N ASN A 127 14.14 -14.17 -11.25
CA ASN A 127 15.42 -13.59 -10.85
C ASN A 127 15.61 -13.58 -9.32
N ASP A 128 16.78 -14.03 -8.83
CA ASP A 128 17.02 -14.19 -7.40
C ASP A 128 17.20 -12.86 -6.66
N LEU A 129 17.72 -11.83 -7.33
CA LEU A 129 17.76 -10.48 -6.77
C LEU A 129 16.33 -9.95 -6.54
N TYR A 130 15.43 -10.12 -7.53
CA TYR A 130 14.03 -9.75 -7.39
C TYR A 130 13.35 -10.43 -6.18
N LYS A 131 13.52 -11.75 -6.06
CA LYS A 131 12.97 -12.52 -4.93
C LYS A 131 13.51 -12.01 -3.59
N THR A 132 14.82 -11.70 -3.54
CA THR A 132 15.46 -11.15 -2.33
C THR A 132 14.95 -9.76 -1.99
N LEU A 133 14.85 -8.87 -2.99
CA LEU A 133 14.34 -7.50 -2.80
C LEU A 133 12.89 -7.49 -2.31
N THR A 134 12.03 -8.32 -2.91
CA THR A 134 10.60 -8.36 -2.57
C THR A 134 10.28 -9.07 -1.26
N SER A 135 11.17 -9.95 -0.78
CA SER A 135 10.98 -10.70 0.48
C SER A 135 11.64 -10.08 1.70
N ARG A 136 12.73 -9.31 1.53
CA ARG A 136 13.57 -8.85 2.65
C ARG A 136 13.67 -7.34 2.82
N PHE A 137 13.47 -6.54 1.77
CA PHE A 137 13.64 -5.08 1.84
C PHE A 137 12.34 -4.36 2.16
N VAL A 138 12.15 -4.00 3.42
CA VAL A 138 10.95 -3.31 3.94
C VAL A 138 10.65 -2.01 3.17
N HIS A 139 11.67 -1.25 2.78
CA HIS A 139 11.46 0.05 2.09
C HIS A 139 11.05 -0.07 0.62
N SER A 140 11.20 -1.25 0.00
CA SER A 140 10.67 -1.49 -1.35
C SER A 140 9.15 -1.67 -1.37
N HIS A 141 8.55 -1.89 -0.20
CA HIS A 141 7.12 -2.16 -0.06
C HIS A 141 6.26 -0.91 -0.21
N ASP A 142 6.79 0.27 0.13
CA ASP A 142 6.01 1.52 0.16
C ASP A 142 5.35 1.82 -1.19
N TYR A 143 6.05 1.57 -2.31
CA TYR A 143 5.50 1.84 -3.63
C TYR A 143 4.35 0.90 -4.00
N VAL A 144 4.48 -0.42 -3.76
CA VAL A 144 3.41 -1.37 -4.09
C VAL A 144 2.17 -1.19 -3.23
N VAL A 145 2.34 -0.66 -2.01
CA VAL A 145 1.20 -0.22 -1.20
C VAL A 145 0.42 0.86 -1.95
N THR A 146 1.10 1.90 -2.44
CA THR A 146 0.43 2.98 -3.19
C THR A 146 -0.20 2.50 -4.50
N GLU A 147 0.39 1.52 -5.17
CA GLU A 147 -0.21 0.83 -6.33
C GLU A 147 -1.54 0.17 -5.97
N ARG A 148 -1.59 -0.57 -4.86
CA ARG A 148 -2.82 -1.24 -4.38
C ARG A 148 -3.91 -0.24 -4.00
N LEU A 149 -3.54 0.89 -3.38
CA LEU A 149 -4.48 1.98 -3.09
C LEU A 149 -5.10 2.54 -4.36
N PHE A 150 -4.26 2.78 -5.36
CA PHE A 150 -4.70 3.28 -6.65
C PHE A 150 -5.61 2.26 -7.35
N ASP A 151 -5.27 0.97 -7.35
CA ASP A 151 -6.11 -0.09 -7.91
C ASP A 151 -7.48 -0.16 -7.23
N ALA A 152 -7.50 -0.14 -5.91
CA ALA A 152 -8.74 -0.16 -5.15
C ALA A 152 -9.64 1.03 -5.52
N ARG A 153 -9.05 2.22 -5.65
CA ARG A 153 -9.77 3.45 -5.99
C ARG A 153 -10.29 3.46 -7.43
N GLU A 154 -9.47 3.02 -8.38
CA GLU A 154 -9.82 3.00 -9.81
C GLU A 154 -10.73 1.82 -10.19
N SER A 155 -10.84 0.81 -9.34
CA SER A 155 -11.66 -0.37 -9.62
C SER A 155 -13.15 -0.05 -9.81
N GLY A 156 -13.62 1.08 -9.27
CA GLY A 156 -15.04 1.45 -9.23
C GLY A 156 -15.89 0.55 -8.31
N LYS A 157 -15.26 -0.43 -7.63
CA LYS A 157 -15.94 -1.34 -6.70
C LYS A 157 -16.34 -0.65 -5.40
N PHE A 158 -15.56 0.35 -4.96
CA PHE A 158 -15.69 1.00 -3.67
C PHE A 158 -15.92 2.50 -3.81
N ASP A 159 -16.83 3.01 -3.01
CA ASP A 159 -17.15 4.44 -2.95
C ASP A 159 -16.21 5.16 -1.96
N LEU A 160 -15.71 4.44 -0.97
CA LEU A 160 -14.74 4.92 0.02
C LEU A 160 -13.67 3.85 0.28
N VAL A 161 -12.40 4.24 0.20
CA VAL A 161 -11.24 3.41 0.59
C VAL A 161 -10.59 4.03 1.83
N ILE A 162 -10.51 3.27 2.91
CA ILE A 162 -9.84 3.65 4.15
C ILE A 162 -8.56 2.85 4.29
N VAL A 163 -7.45 3.52 4.54
CA VAL A 163 -6.12 2.91 4.58
C VAL A 163 -5.56 3.02 5.99
N ASP A 164 -5.31 1.86 6.59
CA ASP A 164 -4.56 1.75 7.84
C ASP A 164 -3.07 1.65 7.51
N THR A 165 -2.33 2.73 7.77
CA THR A 165 -0.90 2.77 7.46
C THR A 165 -0.05 2.26 8.62
N PRO A 166 1.20 1.79 8.36
CA PRO A 166 2.18 1.54 9.41
C PRO A 166 2.47 2.80 10.23
N PRO A 167 3.17 2.70 11.38
CA PRO A 167 3.50 3.86 12.24
C PRO A 167 4.08 5.05 11.46
N SER A 168 3.82 6.27 11.92
CA SER A 168 3.90 7.57 11.23
C SER A 168 5.13 7.83 10.34
N ARG A 169 6.32 7.41 10.76
CA ARG A 169 7.53 7.53 9.91
C ARG A 169 7.42 6.73 8.61
N SER A 170 6.75 5.59 8.66
CA SER A 170 6.48 4.76 7.48
C SER A 170 5.33 5.30 6.65
N ALA A 171 4.37 6.01 7.26
CA ALA A 171 3.27 6.65 6.52
C ALA A 171 3.80 7.73 5.56
N VAL A 172 4.71 8.60 6.03
CA VAL A 172 5.38 9.60 5.17
C VAL A 172 6.15 8.91 4.04
N SER A 173 6.82 7.78 4.32
CA SER A 173 7.50 6.98 3.31
C SER A 173 6.56 6.47 2.22
N VAL A 174 5.37 6.01 2.57
CA VAL A 174 4.34 5.55 1.62
C VAL A 174 3.89 6.72 0.73
N LEU A 175 3.65 7.90 1.31
CA LEU A 175 3.22 9.09 0.56
C LEU A 175 4.28 9.58 -0.44
N ASP A 176 5.56 9.48 -0.10
CA ASP A 176 6.67 9.89 -0.97
C ASP A 176 7.12 8.79 -1.96
N ALA A 177 6.61 7.57 -1.81
CA ALA A 177 7.00 6.42 -2.61
C ALA A 177 6.82 6.61 -4.13
N PRO A 178 5.73 7.21 -4.63
CA PRO A 178 5.58 7.47 -6.07
C PRO A 178 6.68 8.39 -6.63
N ARG A 179 7.08 9.41 -5.86
CA ARG A 179 8.17 10.32 -6.23
C ARG A 179 9.52 9.60 -6.23
N ARG A 180 9.78 8.79 -5.21
CA ARG A 180 11.02 7.98 -5.14
C ARG A 180 11.12 6.99 -6.29
N MET A 181 10.03 6.37 -6.71
CA MET A 181 10.01 5.48 -7.88
C MET A 181 10.38 6.22 -9.17
N GLN A 182 9.85 7.42 -9.38
CA GLN A 182 10.22 8.26 -10.53
C GLN A 182 11.71 8.65 -10.49
N GLN A 183 12.23 9.03 -9.31
CA GLN A 183 13.64 9.39 -9.13
C GLN A 183 14.56 8.19 -9.35
N PHE A 184 14.13 7.00 -8.92
CA PHE A 184 14.87 5.75 -9.14
C PHE A 184 15.12 5.50 -10.62
N PHE A 185 14.08 5.55 -11.46
CA PHE A 185 14.23 5.37 -12.91
C PHE A 185 15.07 6.49 -13.56
N GLY A 186 15.02 7.71 -13.03
CA GLY A 186 15.85 8.84 -13.49
C GLY A 186 17.30 8.79 -13.01
N SER A 187 17.65 7.86 -12.11
CA SER A 187 18.94 7.85 -11.43
C SER A 187 20.12 7.54 -12.35
N ARG A 188 21.27 8.16 -12.05
CA ARG A 188 22.52 7.87 -12.76
C ARG A 188 22.99 6.44 -12.54
N LEU A 189 22.71 5.88 -11.35
CA LEU A 189 23.09 4.50 -11.01
C LEU A 189 22.36 3.50 -11.91
N LEU A 190 21.04 3.63 -12.08
CA LEU A 190 20.28 2.75 -12.96
C LEU A 190 20.77 2.84 -14.41
N LYS A 191 21.01 4.08 -14.89
CA LYS A 191 21.58 4.29 -16.23
C LYS A 191 22.93 3.62 -16.41
N LEU A 192 23.79 3.67 -15.39
CA LEU A 192 25.11 3.01 -15.40
C LEU A 192 24.97 1.47 -15.44
N LEU A 193 24.10 0.90 -14.59
CA LEU A 193 23.89 -0.54 -14.51
C LEU A 193 23.26 -1.13 -15.78
N THR A 194 22.46 -0.33 -16.50
CA THR A 194 21.77 -0.78 -17.72
C THR A 194 22.40 -0.26 -19.01
N ALA A 195 23.56 0.41 -18.93
CA ALA A 195 24.26 0.90 -20.11
C ALA A 195 24.74 -0.29 -20.99
N PRO A 196 24.53 -0.23 -22.31
CA PRO A 196 25.05 -1.28 -23.20
C PRO A 196 26.57 -1.37 -23.04
N THR A 197 27.07 -2.58 -22.95
CA THR A 197 28.51 -2.90 -22.83
C THR A 197 29.36 -2.35 -24.01
N GLN A 198 28.71 -1.88 -25.05
CA GLN A 198 29.35 -1.33 -26.26
C GLN A 198 29.78 0.15 -26.14
N SER A 199 29.41 0.90 -25.11
CA SER A 199 29.95 2.24 -24.93
C SER A 199 31.35 2.18 -24.33
N ARG A 200 32.37 2.13 -25.20
CA ARG A 200 33.81 2.02 -24.85
C ARG A 200 34.28 3.06 -23.80
N LEU A 201 33.64 4.21 -23.72
CA LEU A 201 33.99 5.27 -22.75
C LEU A 201 33.49 4.95 -21.32
N LEU A 202 32.30 4.37 -21.16
CA LEU A 202 31.78 3.94 -19.87
C LEU A 202 32.47 2.70 -19.35
N SER A 203 32.90 1.78 -20.24
CA SER A 203 33.61 0.57 -19.85
C SER A 203 35.00 0.82 -19.26
N LEU A 204 35.69 1.89 -19.67
CA LEU A 204 37.02 2.25 -19.12
C LEU A 204 36.91 2.91 -17.73
N ALA A 205 35.92 3.79 -17.53
CA ALA A 205 35.74 4.49 -16.26
C ALA A 205 35.14 3.59 -15.16
N SER A 206 34.35 2.60 -15.52
CA SER A 206 33.68 1.67 -14.59
C SER A 206 34.48 0.39 -14.31
N ARG A 207 35.53 0.07 -15.10
CA ARG A 207 36.37 -1.10 -14.92
C ARG A 207 36.86 -1.31 -13.48
N PRO A 208 37.45 -0.33 -12.78
CA PRO A 208 37.93 -0.53 -11.43
C PRO A 208 36.78 -0.86 -10.45
N PHE A 209 35.61 -0.27 -10.64
CA PHE A 209 34.42 -0.58 -9.84
C PHE A 209 33.96 -2.03 -10.04
N PHE A 210 33.85 -2.49 -11.29
CA PHE A 210 33.42 -3.85 -11.57
C PHE A 210 34.44 -4.92 -11.10
N ILE A 211 35.76 -4.63 -11.18
CA ILE A 211 36.78 -5.54 -10.68
C ILE A 211 36.68 -5.70 -9.15
N VAL A 212 36.48 -4.61 -8.41
CA VAL A 212 36.32 -4.64 -6.96
C VAL A 212 35.00 -5.30 -6.57
N ALA A 213 33.90 -4.94 -7.26
CA ALA A 213 32.59 -5.52 -7.02
C ALA A 213 32.56 -7.03 -7.33
N ASP A 214 33.18 -7.48 -8.41
CA ASP A 214 33.32 -8.90 -8.78
C ASP A 214 34.07 -9.69 -7.69
N ARG A 215 35.14 -9.09 -7.16
CA ARG A 215 35.94 -9.73 -6.09
C ARG A 215 35.20 -9.86 -4.76
N ILE A 216 34.22 -8.96 -4.48
CA ILE A 216 33.47 -8.93 -3.22
C ILE A 216 32.15 -9.72 -3.35
N LEU A 217 31.45 -9.58 -4.47
CA LEU A 217 30.10 -10.07 -4.66
C LEU A 217 30.00 -11.30 -5.58
N GLY A 218 31.03 -11.52 -6.40
CA GLY A 218 31.07 -12.59 -7.41
C GLY A 218 30.39 -12.22 -8.73
N ALA A 219 30.94 -12.71 -9.85
CA ALA A 219 30.50 -12.40 -11.20
C ALA A 219 29.04 -12.82 -11.47
N ALA A 220 28.61 -13.94 -10.91
CA ALA A 220 27.23 -14.41 -11.05
C ALA A 220 26.21 -13.42 -10.46
N PHE A 221 26.45 -12.94 -9.25
CA PHE A 221 25.56 -12.00 -8.58
C PHE A 221 25.53 -10.63 -9.27
N LEU A 222 26.65 -10.14 -9.81
CA LEU A 222 26.69 -8.92 -10.61
C LEU A 222 25.92 -9.06 -11.92
N SER A 223 26.00 -10.26 -12.53
CA SER A 223 25.20 -10.57 -13.73
C SER A 223 23.70 -10.54 -13.44
N ASP A 224 23.27 -11.15 -12.33
CA ASP A 224 21.86 -11.15 -11.90
C ASP A 224 21.33 -9.73 -11.62
N ILE A 225 22.17 -8.88 -11.00
CA ILE A 225 21.87 -7.46 -10.79
C ILE A 225 21.66 -6.75 -12.13
N ALA A 226 22.61 -6.88 -13.04
CA ALA A 226 22.57 -6.23 -14.34
C ALA A 226 21.37 -6.71 -15.18
N GLU A 227 21.10 -8.02 -15.15
CA GLU A 227 19.94 -8.61 -15.83
C GLU A 227 18.64 -8.06 -15.25
N PHE A 228 18.47 -8.12 -13.92
CA PHE A 228 17.27 -7.61 -13.26
C PHE A 228 16.99 -6.16 -13.64
N PHE A 229 17.97 -5.26 -13.50
CA PHE A 229 17.76 -3.85 -13.81
C PHE A 229 17.55 -3.59 -15.29
N THR A 230 18.15 -4.37 -16.18
CA THR A 230 17.90 -4.28 -17.62
C THR A 230 16.46 -4.66 -17.95
N LEU A 231 15.96 -5.76 -17.40
CA LEU A 231 14.59 -6.19 -17.55
C LEU A 231 13.60 -5.21 -16.91
N PHE A 232 13.88 -4.77 -15.68
CA PHE A 232 13.03 -3.84 -14.95
C PHE A 232 12.90 -2.49 -15.66
N ARG A 233 13.96 -2.04 -16.32
CA ARG A 233 13.95 -0.80 -17.11
C ARG A 233 13.00 -0.87 -18.31
N THR A 234 12.71 -2.02 -18.88
CA THR A 234 11.71 -2.14 -19.95
C THR A 234 10.31 -1.72 -19.51
N MET A 235 10.05 -1.73 -18.20
CA MET A 235 8.80 -1.33 -17.57
C MET A 235 8.80 0.13 -17.08
N GLU A 236 9.87 0.91 -17.33
CA GLU A 236 10.03 2.30 -16.84
C GLU A 236 8.84 3.18 -17.21
N ALA A 237 8.47 3.23 -18.49
CA ALA A 237 7.44 4.16 -18.96
C ALA A 237 6.07 3.93 -18.28
N PRO A 238 5.51 2.71 -18.26
CA PRO A 238 4.24 2.47 -17.59
C PRO A 238 4.31 2.64 -16.08
N ILE A 239 5.40 2.24 -15.40
CA ILE A 239 5.55 2.41 -13.95
C ILE A 239 5.64 3.90 -13.58
N VAL A 240 6.42 4.70 -14.32
CA VAL A 240 6.55 6.15 -14.06
C VAL A 240 5.24 6.88 -14.34
N ALA A 241 4.53 6.53 -15.41
CA ALA A 241 3.21 7.08 -15.69
C ALA A 241 2.22 6.76 -14.56
N ARG A 242 2.24 5.54 -14.08
CA ARG A 242 1.42 5.09 -12.95
C ARG A 242 1.78 5.82 -11.66
N ALA A 243 3.06 5.93 -11.33
CA ALA A 243 3.54 6.64 -10.14
C ALA A 243 3.07 8.11 -10.11
N ARG A 244 3.02 8.78 -11.26
CA ARG A 244 2.46 10.15 -11.35
C ARG A 244 0.97 10.17 -11.01
N ARG A 245 0.18 9.25 -11.54
CA ARG A 245 -1.27 9.15 -11.26
C ARG A 245 -1.53 8.83 -9.78
N VAL A 246 -0.73 7.94 -9.18
CA VAL A 246 -0.78 7.66 -7.74
C VAL A 246 -0.47 8.92 -6.92
N GLY A 247 0.57 9.67 -7.29
CA GLY A 247 0.90 10.93 -6.64
C GLY A 247 -0.23 11.96 -6.73
N SER A 248 -0.90 12.07 -7.89
CA SER A 248 -2.08 12.92 -8.04
C SER A 248 -3.25 12.47 -7.17
N LEU A 249 -3.50 11.17 -7.05
CA LEU A 249 -4.54 10.62 -6.19
C LEU A 249 -4.29 10.95 -4.71
N LEU A 250 -3.05 10.81 -4.24
CA LEU A 250 -2.70 11.14 -2.85
C LEU A 250 -2.83 12.64 -2.53
N SER A 251 -2.75 13.52 -3.53
CA SER A 251 -2.93 14.97 -3.38
C SER A 251 -4.32 15.45 -3.79
N ASP A 252 -5.25 14.55 -4.11
CA ASP A 252 -6.60 14.89 -4.52
C ASP A 252 -7.42 15.46 -3.35
N SER A 253 -8.31 16.42 -3.62
CA SER A 253 -9.19 17.00 -2.61
C SER A 253 -10.17 16.00 -1.99
N ALA A 254 -10.45 14.88 -2.66
CA ALA A 254 -11.27 13.80 -2.14
C ALA A 254 -10.46 12.77 -1.32
N THR A 255 -9.14 12.99 -1.15
CA THR A 255 -8.27 12.22 -0.25
C THR A 255 -8.07 13.00 1.04
N SER A 256 -8.50 12.41 2.16
CA SER A 256 -8.38 12.98 3.50
C SER A 256 -7.36 12.22 4.34
N TYR A 257 -6.72 12.93 5.25
CA TYR A 257 -5.75 12.37 6.19
C TYR A 257 -6.27 12.48 7.61
N VAL A 258 -6.24 11.37 8.34
CA VAL A 258 -6.62 11.29 9.75
C VAL A 258 -5.40 10.90 10.56
N VAL A 259 -4.93 11.84 11.39
CA VAL A 259 -3.81 11.59 12.30
C VAL A 259 -4.36 11.16 13.64
N VAL A 260 -4.01 9.95 14.07
CA VAL A 260 -4.36 9.39 15.38
C VAL A 260 -3.15 9.50 16.30
N THR A 261 -3.33 10.12 17.47
CA THR A 261 -2.27 10.29 18.46
C THR A 261 -2.80 10.15 19.88
N SER A 262 -1.91 10.00 20.86
CA SER A 262 -2.22 10.10 22.29
C SER A 262 -1.71 11.42 22.86
N ALA A 263 -2.14 11.78 24.07
CA ALA A 263 -1.69 12.99 24.75
C ALA A 263 -0.22 12.90 25.28
N GLU A 264 0.46 11.80 25.01
CA GLU A 264 1.87 11.64 25.40
C GLU A 264 2.79 12.52 24.55
N PRO A 265 3.78 13.22 25.14
CA PRO A 265 4.65 14.14 24.43
C PRO A 265 5.39 13.49 23.24
N VAL A 266 5.80 12.23 23.39
CA VAL A 266 6.50 11.48 22.33
C VAL A 266 5.56 11.25 21.14
N ALA A 267 4.33 10.82 21.42
CA ALA A 267 3.33 10.56 20.39
C ALA A 267 2.89 11.85 19.67
N LEU A 268 2.73 12.95 20.40
CA LEU A 268 2.41 14.27 19.84
C LEU A 268 3.53 14.79 18.92
N ASN A 269 4.78 14.67 19.36
CA ASN A 269 5.94 15.08 18.54
C ASN A 269 6.05 14.23 17.26
N GLU A 270 5.77 12.94 17.35
CA GLU A 270 5.80 12.05 16.19
C GLU A 270 4.62 12.29 15.23
N ALA A 271 3.45 12.67 15.75
CA ALA A 271 2.27 13.01 14.95
C ALA A 271 2.38 14.37 14.26
N GLY A 272 3.21 15.28 14.77
CA GLY A 272 3.47 16.61 14.19
C GLY A 272 4.54 16.60 13.10
N TYR A 273 5.13 15.47 12.81
CA TYR A 273 6.14 15.30 11.76
C TYR A 273 5.47 15.08 10.41
#